data_5cb6a8a1f0be5f54d890196e4072c9d1
#
_entry.id   5cb6a8a1f0be5f54d890196e4072c9d1
#
_cell.length_a   1.000
_cell.length_b   1.000
_cell.length_c   1.000
_cell.angle_alpha   90.00
_cell.angle_beta   90.00
_cell.angle_gamma   90.00
#
_symmetry.space_group_name_H-M   'P 1'
#
loop_
_entity.id
_entity.type
_entity.pdbx_description
1 polymer ?
#
loop_
_entity_poly.entity_id
_entity_poly.type
_entity_poly.pdbx_seq_one_letter_code
_entity_poly.pdbx_strand_id
1 'polypeptide(L)'
;TGNENHFGCSGDGYSVVVNGVTYNEGNPTGTEVLSNANGCDSTVAIDLSFNSSVTGSETYIGCQNDGYTVIVNGVTYDEGNTAGIETLTAIAGCDSIVTIDLVYNNNTTGNENHVGCSGDGYSVVVNGATYDEGNPSGTEVLSNANGCDSTVTIDLIYNNNTTGNENHVGCSGDGYSVVVNGATYDEGNPS
;
A
#
# COMPACT_ATOMS: atom_id res chain seq x y z
N THR A 1 -32.74 -52.35 -1.95
CA THR A 1 -32.69 -51.03 -1.30
C THR A 1 -31.40 -50.31 -1.73
N GLY A 2 -31.47 -49.05 -2.11
CA GLY A 2 -30.36 -48.22 -2.48
C GLY A 2 -30.51 -46.80 -1.91
N ASN A 3 -29.43 -46.03 -1.93
CA ASN A 3 -29.43 -44.61 -1.60
C ASN A 3 -28.84 -43.82 -2.78
N GLU A 4 -29.49 -42.75 -3.13
CA GLU A 4 -29.00 -41.76 -4.08
C GLU A 4 -28.74 -40.43 -3.35
N ASN A 5 -27.48 -40.04 -3.27
CA ASN A 5 -27.07 -38.78 -2.65
C ASN A 5 -26.66 -37.80 -3.74
N HIS A 6 -27.25 -36.65 -3.73
CA HIS A 6 -26.99 -35.58 -4.68
C HIS A 6 -26.55 -34.31 -3.96
N PHE A 7 -25.72 -33.52 -4.62
CA PHE A 7 -25.21 -32.23 -4.09
C PHE A 7 -25.54 -31.13 -5.08
N GLY A 8 -26.14 -30.08 -4.61
CA GLY A 8 -26.43 -28.87 -5.37
C GLY A 8 -26.01 -27.59 -4.66
N CYS A 9 -26.27 -26.46 -5.27
CA CYS A 9 -26.07 -25.17 -4.66
C CYS A 9 -27.41 -24.54 -4.31
N SER A 10 -27.48 -23.93 -3.14
CA SER A 10 -28.68 -23.27 -2.65
C SER A 10 -29.02 -22.07 -3.56
N GLY A 11 -30.29 -22.03 -4.00
CA GLY A 11 -30.79 -20.97 -4.86
C GLY A 11 -30.50 -21.11 -6.37
N ASP A 12 -29.72 -22.12 -6.81
CA ASP A 12 -29.36 -22.32 -8.23
C ASP A 12 -30.44 -23.10 -9.02
N GLY A 13 -31.51 -23.55 -8.35
CA GLY A 13 -32.55 -24.31 -8.98
C GLY A 13 -32.20 -25.77 -9.30
N TYR A 14 -31.11 -26.29 -8.67
CA TYR A 14 -30.72 -27.69 -8.84
C TYR A 14 -31.84 -28.61 -8.48
N SER A 15 -32.12 -29.58 -9.35
CA SER A 15 -33.16 -30.59 -9.13
C SER A 15 -32.81 -31.92 -9.80
N VAL A 16 -33.32 -32.97 -9.27
CA VAL A 16 -33.20 -34.34 -9.78
C VAL A 16 -34.61 -34.92 -9.90
N VAL A 17 -34.85 -35.71 -10.92
CA VAL A 17 -36.14 -36.41 -11.10
C VAL A 17 -35.92 -37.91 -10.94
N VAL A 18 -36.57 -38.50 -9.96
CA VAL A 18 -36.56 -39.95 -9.72
C VAL A 18 -37.98 -40.45 -9.76
N ASN A 19 -38.24 -41.48 -10.58
CA ASN A 19 -39.56 -42.08 -10.75
C ASN A 19 -40.70 -41.07 -11.03
N GLY A 20 -40.37 -39.94 -11.76
CA GLY A 20 -41.34 -38.90 -12.08
C GLY A 20 -41.59 -37.90 -10.94
N VAL A 21 -40.97 -38.06 -9.78
CA VAL A 21 -40.99 -37.11 -8.66
C VAL A 21 -39.78 -36.20 -8.75
N THR A 22 -39.98 -34.88 -8.64
CA THR A 22 -38.90 -33.89 -8.62
C THR A 22 -38.44 -33.62 -7.19
N TYR A 23 -37.16 -33.83 -6.96
CA TYR A 23 -36.46 -33.49 -5.72
C TYR A 23 -35.65 -32.20 -5.96
N ASN A 24 -35.77 -31.27 -5.05
CA ASN A 24 -35.12 -29.96 -5.12
C ASN A 24 -34.93 -29.39 -3.70
N GLU A 25 -34.49 -28.14 -3.59
CA GLU A 25 -34.28 -27.47 -2.30
C GLU A 25 -35.56 -27.44 -1.42
N GLY A 26 -36.74 -27.34 -2.01
CA GLY A 26 -38.02 -27.35 -1.31
C GLY A 26 -38.53 -28.77 -0.97
N ASN A 27 -37.96 -29.78 -1.61
CA ASN A 27 -38.29 -31.20 -1.41
C ASN A 27 -37.02 -32.05 -1.51
N PRO A 28 -36.09 -31.98 -0.52
CA PRO A 28 -34.73 -32.52 -0.67
C PRO A 28 -34.61 -34.02 -0.41
N THR A 29 -35.60 -34.64 0.20
CA THR A 29 -35.50 -36.06 0.59
C THR A 29 -36.77 -36.82 0.27
N GLY A 30 -36.64 -38.08 -0.03
CA GLY A 30 -37.79 -38.97 -0.26
C GLY A 30 -37.40 -40.42 -0.46
N THR A 31 -38.40 -41.20 -0.77
CA THR A 31 -38.22 -42.62 -1.03
C THR A 31 -39.08 -43.01 -2.22
N GLU A 32 -38.44 -43.60 -3.23
CA GLU A 32 -39.13 -44.08 -4.43
C GLU A 32 -39.03 -45.60 -4.55
N VAL A 33 -40.08 -46.17 -5.13
CA VAL A 33 -40.09 -47.60 -5.43
C VAL A 33 -39.88 -47.76 -6.93
N LEU A 34 -38.73 -48.34 -7.28
CA LEU A 34 -38.37 -48.64 -8.66
C LEU A 34 -38.39 -50.12 -8.93
N SER A 35 -38.70 -50.53 -10.15
CA SER A 35 -38.56 -51.92 -10.54
C SER A 35 -37.11 -52.22 -10.92
N ASN A 36 -36.53 -53.27 -10.33
CA ASN A 36 -35.20 -53.75 -10.70
C ASN A 36 -35.23 -54.50 -12.05
N ALA A 37 -34.04 -54.89 -12.55
CA ALA A 37 -33.88 -55.58 -13.82
C ALA A 37 -34.66 -56.94 -13.92
N ASN A 38 -35.06 -57.52 -12.79
CA ASN A 38 -35.81 -58.73 -12.73
C ASN A 38 -37.31 -58.50 -12.52
N GLY A 39 -37.77 -57.22 -12.57
CA GLY A 39 -39.15 -56.84 -12.37
C GLY A 39 -39.63 -56.84 -10.90
N CYS A 40 -38.72 -56.94 -9.93
CA CYS A 40 -39.03 -56.83 -8.51
C CYS A 40 -38.88 -55.38 -8.02
N ASP A 41 -39.62 -54.99 -7.00
CA ASP A 41 -39.56 -53.71 -6.37
C ASP A 41 -38.21 -53.44 -5.69
N SER A 42 -37.67 -52.30 -5.92
CA SER A 42 -36.47 -51.80 -5.25
C SER A 42 -36.75 -50.42 -4.66
N THR A 43 -36.59 -50.31 -3.36
CA THR A 43 -36.75 -49.02 -2.64
C THR A 43 -35.44 -48.26 -2.69
N VAL A 44 -35.51 -47.03 -3.16
CA VAL A 44 -34.38 -46.10 -3.22
C VAL A 44 -34.70 -44.88 -2.36
N ALA A 45 -33.82 -44.57 -1.41
CA ALA A 45 -33.87 -43.33 -0.65
C ALA A 45 -33.09 -42.24 -1.40
N ILE A 46 -33.70 -41.11 -1.57
CA ILE A 46 -33.10 -39.92 -2.22
C ILE A 46 -32.77 -38.90 -1.14
N ASP A 47 -31.56 -38.34 -1.19
CA ASP A 47 -31.10 -37.29 -0.29
C ASP A 47 -30.32 -36.24 -1.09
N LEU A 48 -30.85 -35.04 -1.12
CA LEU A 48 -30.21 -33.87 -1.74
C LEU A 48 -29.66 -32.96 -0.64
N SER A 49 -28.38 -32.63 -0.73
CA SER A 49 -27.72 -31.68 0.13
C SER A 49 -27.37 -30.43 -0.67
N PHE A 50 -27.60 -29.26 -0.08
CA PHE A 50 -27.36 -27.99 -0.74
C PHE A 50 -26.27 -27.22 0.01
N ASN A 51 -25.22 -26.84 -0.72
CA ASN A 51 -24.16 -25.93 -0.23
C ASN A 51 -24.60 -24.49 -0.45
N SER A 52 -24.35 -23.63 0.53
CA SER A 52 -24.62 -22.20 0.39
C SER A 52 -23.49 -21.50 -0.37
N SER A 53 -23.86 -20.50 -1.17
CA SER A 53 -22.90 -19.55 -1.71
C SER A 53 -22.22 -18.77 -0.57
N VAL A 54 -20.95 -18.43 -0.75
CA VAL A 54 -20.17 -17.67 0.23
C VAL A 54 -20.00 -16.24 -0.28
N THR A 55 -20.12 -15.28 0.62
CA THR A 55 -19.80 -13.88 0.32
C THR A 55 -18.54 -13.46 1.04
N GLY A 56 -17.70 -12.67 0.37
CA GLY A 56 -16.44 -12.14 0.92
C GLY A 56 -16.16 -10.73 0.40
N SER A 57 -15.12 -10.12 0.95
CA SER A 57 -14.58 -8.86 0.45
C SER A 57 -13.07 -8.93 0.45
N GLU A 58 -12.45 -8.35 -0.57
CA GLU A 58 -11.00 -8.18 -0.68
C GLU A 58 -10.69 -6.71 -0.90
N THR A 59 -9.77 -6.19 -0.10
CA THR A 59 -9.28 -4.81 -0.21
C THR A 59 -7.82 -4.84 -0.61
N TYR A 60 -7.50 -4.13 -1.68
CA TYR A 60 -6.15 -3.96 -2.19
C TYR A 60 -5.72 -2.50 -2.02
N ILE A 61 -4.43 -2.29 -1.78
CA ILE A 61 -3.89 -0.96 -1.53
C ILE A 61 -2.75 -0.71 -2.51
N GLY A 62 -2.85 0.38 -3.26
CA GLY A 62 -1.83 0.86 -4.18
C GLY A 62 -1.45 2.32 -3.93
N CYS A 63 -0.58 2.86 -4.78
CA CYS A 63 -0.23 4.28 -4.77
C CYS A 63 -0.75 4.94 -6.05
N GLN A 64 -1.17 6.20 -5.94
CA GLN A 64 -1.65 6.96 -7.10
C GLN A 64 -0.54 7.16 -8.13
N ASN A 65 -0.91 7.02 -9.41
CA ASN A 65 -0.04 7.20 -10.57
C ASN A 65 1.17 6.23 -10.68
N ASP A 66 1.20 5.16 -9.87
CA ASP A 66 2.25 4.13 -9.94
C ASP A 66 1.89 2.99 -10.90
N GLY A 67 0.69 3.03 -11.50
CA GLY A 67 0.20 2.00 -12.40
C GLY A 67 -0.18 0.69 -11.69
N TYR A 68 -0.42 0.71 -10.38
CA TYR A 68 -0.85 -0.47 -9.63
C TYR A 68 -2.20 -0.97 -10.12
N THR A 69 -2.26 -2.26 -10.41
CA THR A 69 -3.48 -2.93 -10.90
C THR A 69 -3.64 -4.31 -10.28
N VAL A 70 -4.88 -4.75 -10.15
CA VAL A 70 -5.22 -6.11 -9.70
C VAL A 70 -6.17 -6.74 -10.71
N ILE A 71 -6.00 -8.02 -10.99
CA ILE A 71 -6.90 -8.78 -11.87
C ILE A 71 -7.61 -9.82 -11.02
N VAL A 72 -8.94 -9.73 -10.97
CA VAL A 72 -9.81 -10.70 -10.30
C VAL A 72 -10.82 -11.23 -11.32
N ASN A 73 -10.91 -12.53 -11.46
CA ASN A 73 -11.81 -13.20 -12.41
C ASN A 73 -11.72 -12.66 -13.86
N GLY A 74 -10.52 -12.22 -14.27
CA GLY A 74 -10.30 -11.65 -15.61
C GLY A 74 -10.70 -10.17 -15.76
N VAL A 75 -11.26 -9.55 -14.72
CA VAL A 75 -11.54 -8.12 -14.67
C VAL A 75 -10.35 -7.39 -14.07
N THR A 76 -9.91 -6.32 -14.74
CA THR A 76 -8.83 -5.46 -14.24
C THR A 76 -9.42 -4.33 -13.39
N TYR A 77 -8.88 -4.21 -12.20
CA TYR A 77 -9.13 -3.10 -11.27
C TYR A 77 -7.91 -2.19 -11.26
N ASP A 78 -8.14 -0.91 -11.42
CA ASP A 78 -7.13 0.14 -11.50
C ASP A 78 -7.69 1.48 -10.97
N GLU A 79 -6.97 2.60 -11.13
CA GLU A 79 -7.43 3.93 -10.70
C GLU A 79 -8.74 4.38 -11.38
N GLY A 80 -9.04 3.86 -12.56
CA GLY A 80 -10.29 4.14 -13.28
C GLY A 80 -11.44 3.21 -12.89
N ASN A 81 -11.14 2.08 -12.27
CA ASN A 81 -12.08 1.03 -11.88
C ASN A 81 -11.69 0.46 -10.51
N THR A 82 -12.01 1.17 -9.43
CA THR A 82 -11.53 0.87 -8.08
C THR A 82 -12.39 -0.13 -7.30
N ALA A 83 -13.58 -0.48 -7.76
CA ALA A 83 -14.47 -1.36 -7.01
C ALA A 83 -15.36 -2.18 -7.92
N GLY A 84 -15.75 -3.37 -7.47
CA GLY A 84 -16.65 -4.24 -8.20
C GLY A 84 -17.10 -5.45 -7.40
N ILE A 85 -17.91 -6.27 -8.03
CA ILE A 85 -18.38 -7.53 -7.47
C ILE A 85 -18.09 -8.62 -8.50
N GLU A 86 -17.35 -9.63 -8.06
CA GLU A 86 -17.01 -10.79 -8.86
C GLU A 86 -17.69 -12.05 -8.35
N THR A 87 -18.13 -12.88 -9.29
CA THR A 87 -18.67 -14.19 -8.97
C THR A 87 -17.61 -15.25 -9.29
N LEU A 88 -17.12 -15.91 -8.25
CA LEU A 88 -16.10 -16.96 -8.35
C LEU A 88 -16.72 -18.30 -8.04
N THR A 89 -16.29 -19.35 -8.75
CA THR A 89 -16.71 -20.72 -8.43
C THR A 89 -15.89 -21.23 -7.24
N ALA A 90 -16.57 -21.53 -6.14
CA ALA A 90 -15.93 -22.10 -4.95
C ALA A 90 -15.50 -23.55 -5.18
N ILE A 91 -14.60 -24.06 -4.33
CA ILE A 91 -14.09 -25.46 -4.37
C ILE A 91 -15.23 -26.49 -4.28
N ALA A 92 -16.33 -26.16 -3.61
CA ALA A 92 -17.53 -26.98 -3.51
C ALA A 92 -18.47 -26.87 -4.72
N GLY A 93 -18.07 -26.12 -5.77
CA GLY A 93 -18.84 -25.93 -6.99
C GLY A 93 -19.93 -24.87 -6.91
N CYS A 94 -20.17 -24.24 -5.76
CA CYS A 94 -21.14 -23.16 -5.61
C CYS A 94 -20.50 -21.80 -5.80
N ASP A 95 -21.25 -20.85 -6.34
CA ASP A 95 -20.74 -19.51 -6.59
C ASP A 95 -20.39 -18.77 -5.29
N SER A 96 -19.30 -18.03 -5.34
CA SER A 96 -18.83 -17.16 -4.27
C SER A 96 -18.90 -15.73 -4.77
N ILE A 97 -19.56 -14.85 -4.05
CA ILE A 97 -19.63 -13.43 -4.38
C ILE A 97 -18.55 -12.71 -3.59
N VAL A 98 -17.61 -12.08 -4.30
CA VAL A 98 -16.52 -11.32 -3.70
C VAL A 98 -16.64 -9.85 -4.11
N THR A 99 -16.72 -8.98 -3.11
CA THR A 99 -16.64 -7.53 -3.32
C THR A 99 -15.17 -7.13 -3.35
N ILE A 100 -14.76 -6.44 -4.42
CA ILE A 100 -13.41 -5.92 -4.60
C ILE A 100 -13.41 -4.43 -4.29
N ASP A 101 -12.44 -3.99 -3.51
CA ASP A 101 -12.20 -2.58 -3.19
C ASP A 101 -10.71 -2.28 -3.34
N LEU A 102 -10.37 -1.34 -4.21
CA LEU A 102 -9.03 -0.92 -4.51
C LEU A 102 -8.81 0.51 -4.01
N VAL A 103 -7.99 0.67 -3.00
CA VAL A 103 -7.70 1.95 -2.35
C VAL A 103 -6.33 2.45 -2.80
N TYR A 104 -6.26 3.71 -3.23
CA TYR A 104 -5.03 4.36 -3.62
C TYR A 104 -4.61 5.40 -2.59
N ASN A 105 -3.42 5.22 -2.04
CA ASN A 105 -2.77 6.22 -1.19
C ASN A 105 -2.18 7.34 -2.05
N ASN A 106 -2.24 8.55 -1.53
CA ASN A 106 -1.71 9.72 -2.23
C ASN A 106 -0.17 9.77 -2.14
N ASN A 107 0.45 10.19 -3.23
CA ASN A 107 1.81 10.70 -3.21
C ASN A 107 1.87 12.01 -2.42
N THR A 108 2.99 12.32 -1.82
CA THR A 108 3.17 13.51 -1.00
C THR A 108 4.28 14.40 -1.54
N THR A 109 4.30 15.64 -1.10
CA THR A 109 5.38 16.58 -1.38
C THR A 109 5.85 17.20 -0.07
N GLY A 110 7.13 17.55 0.00
CA GLY A 110 7.74 18.18 1.16
C GLY A 110 8.88 19.12 0.75
N ASN A 111 9.34 19.93 1.70
CA ASN A 111 10.50 20.80 1.53
C ASN A 111 11.46 20.57 2.69
N GLU A 112 12.74 20.44 2.40
CA GLU A 112 13.83 20.45 3.37
C GLU A 112 14.69 21.69 3.13
N ASN A 113 14.72 22.60 4.11
CA ASN A 113 15.51 23.81 4.04
C ASN A 113 16.68 23.70 5.03
N HIS A 114 17.88 23.94 4.53
CA HIS A 114 19.10 23.90 5.29
C HIS A 114 19.83 25.23 5.21
N VAL A 115 20.54 25.61 6.26
CA VAL A 115 21.31 26.86 6.32
C VAL A 115 22.74 26.54 6.69
N GLY A 116 23.67 26.99 5.88
CA GLY A 116 25.13 26.90 6.09
C GLY A 116 25.82 28.26 6.03
N CYS A 117 27.14 28.26 6.19
CA CYS A 117 27.99 29.41 5.95
C CYS A 117 28.79 29.21 4.67
N SER A 118 28.93 30.24 3.88
CA SER A 118 29.71 30.21 2.65
C SER A 118 31.20 29.97 2.91
N GLY A 119 31.78 29.03 2.16
CA GLY A 119 33.17 28.64 2.27
C GLY A 119 33.53 27.68 3.39
N ASP A 120 32.57 27.27 4.24
CA ASP A 120 32.80 26.33 5.37
C ASP A 120 32.69 24.85 4.96
N GLY A 121 32.36 24.56 3.70
CA GLY A 121 32.18 23.19 3.19
C GLY A 121 30.93 22.49 3.71
N TYR A 122 29.92 23.25 4.17
CA TYR A 122 28.64 22.68 4.59
C TYR A 122 27.97 21.95 3.44
N SER A 123 27.52 20.74 3.69
CA SER A 123 26.77 19.92 2.74
C SER A 123 25.78 19.02 3.44
N VAL A 124 24.76 18.59 2.73
CA VAL A 124 23.76 17.63 3.18
C VAL A 124 23.58 16.53 2.14
N VAL A 125 23.28 15.31 2.59
CA VAL A 125 23.01 14.17 1.70
C VAL A 125 21.58 13.74 1.89
N VAL A 126 20.80 13.76 0.80
CA VAL A 126 19.41 13.31 0.76
C VAL A 126 19.30 12.25 -0.34
N ASN A 127 18.76 11.08 0.00
CA ASN A 127 18.59 9.95 -0.93
C ASN A 127 19.86 9.61 -1.74
N GLY A 128 21.06 9.82 -1.14
CA GLY A 128 22.34 9.57 -1.80
C GLY A 128 22.86 10.69 -2.69
N ALA A 129 22.08 11.72 -2.97
CA ALA A 129 22.52 12.93 -3.65
C ALA A 129 23.11 13.92 -2.64
N THR A 130 24.24 14.54 -3.00
CA THR A 130 24.90 15.55 -2.18
C THR A 130 24.53 16.96 -2.65
N TYR A 131 24.09 17.77 -1.71
CA TYR A 131 23.78 19.18 -1.89
C TYR A 131 24.83 20.01 -1.15
N ASP A 132 25.40 20.97 -1.83
CA ASP A 132 26.47 21.85 -1.33
C ASP A 132 26.41 23.24 -1.99
N GLU A 133 27.42 24.14 -1.76
CA GLU A 133 27.47 25.44 -2.39
C GLU A 133 27.47 25.40 -3.92
N GLY A 134 28.01 24.34 -4.53
CA GLY A 134 28.04 24.16 -5.98
C GLY A 134 26.73 23.60 -6.54
N ASN A 135 25.95 22.95 -5.70
CA ASN A 135 24.65 22.33 -6.02
C ASN A 135 23.66 22.54 -4.85
N PRO A 136 23.17 23.80 -4.63
CA PRO A 136 22.43 24.13 -3.41
C PRO A 136 20.97 23.70 -3.39
N SER A 137 20.40 23.22 -4.49
CA SER A 137 18.99 22.85 -4.54
C SER A 137 18.69 21.71 -5.51
N GLY A 138 17.62 21.01 -5.25
CA GLY A 138 17.12 19.93 -6.11
C GLY A 138 15.88 19.28 -5.58
N THR A 139 15.49 18.17 -6.20
CA THR A 139 14.36 17.37 -5.80
C THR A 139 14.74 15.90 -5.71
N GLU A 140 14.30 15.25 -4.66
CA GLU A 140 14.45 13.81 -4.45
C GLU A 140 13.09 13.13 -4.28
N VAL A 141 13.01 11.88 -4.73
CA VAL A 141 11.83 11.06 -4.50
C VAL A 141 12.14 10.07 -3.39
N LEU A 142 11.42 10.21 -2.29
CA LEU A 142 11.49 9.35 -1.11
C LEU A 142 10.17 8.58 -0.97
N SER A 143 10.12 7.59 -0.09
CA SER A 143 8.86 6.93 0.26
C SER A 143 8.22 7.62 1.46
N ASN A 144 6.92 7.90 1.37
CA ASN A 144 6.13 8.39 2.50
C ASN A 144 5.76 7.26 3.49
N ALA A 145 5.06 7.59 4.55
CA ALA A 145 4.66 6.63 5.60
C ALA A 145 3.77 5.48 5.09
N ASN A 146 3.10 5.66 3.95
CA ASN A 146 2.26 4.64 3.32
C ASN A 146 2.99 3.85 2.23
N GLY A 147 4.29 4.10 2.04
CA GLY A 147 5.11 3.47 1.02
C GLY A 147 5.02 4.09 -0.37
N CYS A 148 4.22 5.14 -0.54
CA CYS A 148 4.06 5.85 -1.81
C CYS A 148 5.11 6.96 -1.97
N ASP A 149 5.27 7.45 -3.21
CA ASP A 149 6.24 8.48 -3.52
C ASP A 149 6.03 9.77 -2.73
N SER A 150 7.12 10.32 -2.25
CA SER A 150 7.20 11.63 -1.63
C SER A 150 8.26 12.46 -2.37
N THR A 151 7.84 13.44 -3.13
CA THR A 151 8.76 14.37 -3.78
C THR A 151 9.16 15.44 -2.78
N VAL A 152 10.46 15.49 -2.43
CA VAL A 152 11.02 16.44 -1.48
C VAL A 152 11.89 17.42 -2.24
N THR A 153 11.60 18.71 -2.06
CA THR A 153 12.47 19.79 -2.56
C THR A 153 13.50 20.13 -1.48
N ILE A 154 14.76 20.10 -1.85
CA ILE A 154 15.90 20.46 -1.00
C ILE A 154 16.36 21.86 -1.39
N ASP A 155 16.59 22.72 -0.39
CA ASP A 155 17.10 24.07 -0.57
C ASP A 155 18.13 24.40 0.51
N LEU A 156 19.38 24.67 0.11
CA LEU A 156 20.46 25.08 0.97
C LEU A 156 20.70 26.57 0.80
N ILE A 157 20.58 27.32 1.88
CA ILE A 157 20.85 28.77 1.94
C ILE A 157 22.22 28.95 2.60
N TYR A 158 23.10 29.68 1.95
CA TYR A 158 24.42 30.00 2.46
C TYR A 158 24.51 31.46 2.89
N ASN A 159 24.76 31.67 4.17
CA ASN A 159 25.02 32.99 4.72
C ASN A 159 26.48 33.39 4.43
N ASN A 160 26.65 34.62 4.02
CA ASN A 160 27.99 35.16 3.81
C ASN A 160 28.72 35.33 5.14
N ASN A 161 30.00 34.98 5.14
CA ASN A 161 30.88 35.33 6.24
C ASN A 161 31.01 36.87 6.32
N THR A 162 30.97 37.36 7.53
CA THR A 162 31.17 38.82 7.78
C THR A 162 32.59 39.05 8.31
N THR A 163 33.17 40.14 7.84
CA THR A 163 34.44 40.61 8.38
C THR A 163 34.18 41.84 9.27
N GLY A 164 34.76 41.83 10.43
CA GLY A 164 34.73 42.95 11.38
C GLY A 164 36.13 43.45 11.67
N ASN A 165 36.23 44.70 12.02
CA ASN A 165 37.46 45.29 12.52
C ASN A 165 37.25 45.68 13.98
N GLU A 166 38.09 45.20 14.86
CA GLU A 166 38.17 45.67 16.23
C GLU A 166 39.34 46.61 16.34
N ASN A 167 39.05 47.85 16.73
CA ASN A 167 40.11 48.86 16.97
C ASN A 167 40.28 49.06 18.47
N HIS A 168 41.45 48.74 18.94
CA HIS A 168 41.83 48.93 20.33
C HIS A 168 42.88 50.06 20.41
N VAL A 169 42.73 50.90 21.43
CA VAL A 169 43.63 52.03 21.64
C VAL A 169 44.23 51.89 23.06
N GLY A 170 45.53 51.81 23.11
CA GLY A 170 46.32 51.81 24.35
C GLY A 170 47.36 52.92 24.35
N CYS A 171 47.96 53.22 25.50
CA CYS A 171 49.09 54.12 25.62
C CYS A 171 50.42 53.34 25.48
N SER A 172 51.35 53.95 24.73
CA SER A 172 52.65 53.31 24.54
C SER A 172 53.44 53.22 25.85
N GLY A 173 53.95 52.02 26.13
CA GLY A 173 54.73 51.72 27.34
C GLY A 173 53.92 51.25 28.57
N ASP A 174 52.57 51.20 28.47
CA ASP A 174 51.69 50.79 29.60
C ASP A 174 51.43 49.25 29.67
N GLY A 175 52.00 48.50 28.70
CA GLY A 175 51.80 47.04 28.64
C GLY A 175 50.39 46.63 28.24
N TYR A 176 49.66 47.51 27.53
CA TYR A 176 48.32 47.22 27.07
C TYR A 176 48.33 46.06 26.08
N SER A 177 47.48 45.10 26.35
CA SER A 177 47.26 43.95 25.44
C SER A 177 45.79 43.57 25.36
N VAL A 178 45.39 42.99 24.25
CA VAL A 178 44.05 42.47 24.03
C VAL A 178 44.12 41.03 23.50
N VAL A 179 43.21 40.21 23.90
CA VAL A 179 43.12 38.82 23.44
C VAL A 179 41.88 38.69 22.55
N VAL A 180 42.07 38.32 21.28
CA VAL A 180 41.01 38.04 20.35
C VAL A 180 41.17 36.61 19.87
N ASN A 181 40.13 35.81 20.07
CA ASN A 181 40.10 34.36 19.72
C ASN A 181 41.38 33.59 20.17
N GLY A 182 41.88 33.88 21.38
CA GLY A 182 43.04 33.24 21.95
C GLY A 182 44.39 33.76 21.49
N ALA A 183 44.46 34.68 20.53
CA ALA A 183 45.67 35.37 20.14
C ALA A 183 45.80 36.68 20.91
N THR A 184 46.99 36.92 21.46
CA THR A 184 47.31 38.16 22.19
C THR A 184 47.93 39.17 21.22
N TYR A 185 47.39 40.36 21.25
CA TYR A 185 47.87 41.50 20.50
C TYR A 185 48.37 42.57 21.50
N ASP A 186 49.59 43.01 21.33
CA ASP A 186 50.23 43.99 22.19
C ASP A 186 51.13 44.96 21.37
N GLU A 187 51.90 45.80 22.03
CA GLU A 187 52.78 46.76 21.38
C GLU A 187 53.85 46.10 20.47
N GLY A 188 54.22 44.83 20.75
CA GLY A 188 55.19 44.07 19.94
C GLY A 188 54.53 43.28 18.79
N ASN A 189 53.22 43.04 18.89
CA ASN A 189 52.44 42.29 17.89
C ASN A 189 51.04 42.93 17.73
N PRO A 190 50.92 44.10 17.06
CA PRO A 190 49.68 44.86 17.01
C PRO A 190 48.65 44.36 15.99
N SER A 191 48.98 43.39 15.11
CA SER A 191 48.05 42.85 14.08
C SER A 191 48.54 41.54 13.48
#